data_b0ad90b39c8f0a3bb9a8fa7ee1942bd0
#
_entry.id   b0ad90b39c8f0a3bb9a8fa7ee1942bd0
#
_cell.length_a   1.000
_cell.length_b   1.000
_cell.length_c   1.000
_cell.angle_alpha   90.00
_cell.angle_beta   90.00
_cell.angle_gamma   90.00
#
_symmetry.space_group_name_H-M   'P 1'
#
loop_
_entity.id
_entity.type
_entity.pdbx_description
1 polymer ?
#
loop_
_entity_poly.entity_id
_entity_poly.type
_entity_poly.pdbx_seq_one_letter_code
_entity_poly.pdbx_strand_id
1 'polypeptide(L)'
;XINIIYKVIEIIYVGVFNVIIICCXYSGNCNQENXSYNFNNFIDNIYLKKTLNHFINNLEPKYQKFHHKIKSGETFDKILKNYSIDRREIIIIKKNLEKKVDLNKLNTKQSLQFSLDKTNNKITEFTFKISNSEKIYLKRDIKNNQFNQKTLTIKLDKKVIYKENIILQSLYGAATSQKIPANIIIEFARI
;
A
#
# COMPACT_ATOMS: atom_id res chain seq x y z
N UNK A 1 -5.05 12.55 -1.59
CA UNK A 1 -5.45 12.96 -1.27
C UNK A 1 -5.20 14.16 -0.88
N ILE A 2 -4.31 14.08 -0.27
CA ILE A 2 -3.89 15.33 0.35
C ILE A 2 -3.84 16.48 -0.67
N ASN A 3 -3.24 16.24 -1.82
CA ASN A 3 -3.12 17.29 -2.86
C ASN A 3 -4.48 17.75 -3.41
N ILE A 4 -5.47 16.87 -3.41
CA ILE A 4 -6.83 17.24 -3.85
C ILE A 4 -7.49 18.11 -2.77
N ILE A 5 -7.27 17.75 -1.51
CA ILE A 5 -7.78 18.53 -0.37
C ILE A 5 -7.17 19.94 -0.39
N TYR A 6 -5.86 20.05 -0.62
CA TYR A 6 -5.20 21.36 -0.74
C TYR A 6 -5.75 22.17 -1.91
N LYS A 7 -5.98 21.56 -3.08
CA LYS A 7 -6.56 22.24 -4.23
C LYS A 7 -8.01 22.68 -3.98
N VAL A 8 -8.81 21.85 -3.32
CA VAL A 8 -10.19 22.21 -2.96
C VAL A 8 -10.19 23.36 -1.95
N ILE A 9 -9.31 23.31 -0.96
CA ILE A 9 -9.15 24.39 0.02
C ILE A 9 -8.69 25.68 -0.69
N GLU A 10 -7.75 25.57 -1.63
CA GLU A 10 -7.24 26.70 -2.40
C GLU A 10 -8.35 27.34 -3.26
N ILE A 11 -9.16 26.52 -3.94
CA ILE A 11 -10.30 26.99 -4.75
C ILE A 11 -11.34 27.67 -3.86
N ILE A 12 -11.66 27.07 -2.71
CA ILE A 12 -12.61 27.64 -1.74
C ILE A 12 -12.05 28.98 -1.21
N TYR A 13 -10.75 29.01 -0.90
CA TYR A 13 -10.08 30.19 -0.38
C TYR A 13 -10.13 31.36 -1.40
N VAL A 14 -9.79 31.06 -2.66
CA VAL A 14 -9.82 32.04 -3.76
C VAL A 14 -11.26 32.47 -4.05
N GLY A 15 -12.22 31.55 -4.03
CA GLY A 15 -13.64 31.83 -4.23
C GLY A 15 -14.21 32.74 -3.15
N VAL A 16 -13.96 32.40 -1.88
CA VAL A 16 -14.43 33.19 -0.72
C VAL A 16 -13.76 34.57 -0.71
N PHE A 17 -12.46 34.62 -1.04
CA PHE A 17 -11.70 35.87 -1.10
C PHE A 17 -12.26 36.82 -2.17
N ASN A 18 -12.63 36.29 -3.35
CA ASN A 18 -13.24 37.06 -4.42
C ASN A 18 -14.65 37.56 -4.03
N VAL A 19 -15.45 36.73 -3.37
CA VAL A 19 -16.77 37.13 -2.89
C VAL A 19 -16.66 38.25 -1.84
N ILE A 20 -15.70 38.15 -0.94
CA ILE A 20 -15.43 39.17 0.09
C ILE A 20 -15.03 40.49 -0.58
N ILE A 21 -14.12 40.44 -1.57
CA ILE A 21 -13.69 41.64 -2.32
C ILE A 21 -14.87 42.28 -3.03
N ILE A 22 -15.72 41.49 -3.68
CA ILE A 22 -16.90 41.98 -4.38
C ILE A 22 -17.88 42.62 -3.39
N CYS A 23 -18.15 41.99 -2.25
CA CYS A 23 -18.99 42.55 -1.19
C CYS A 23 -18.39 43.82 -0.59
N CYS A 24 -17.12 43.92 -0.44
CA CYS A 24 -16.46 45.16 0.00
C CYS A 24 -16.57 46.30 -1.00
N UNK A 25 -16.52 45.81 -1.93
CA UNK A 25 -16.58 46.70 -2.90
C UNK A 25 -17.87 47.34 -3.02
N TYR A 26 -18.88 46.72 -2.89
CA TYR A 26 -20.26 47.21 -2.97
C TYR A 26 -20.75 47.96 -1.72
N SER A 27 -20.22 47.67 -0.55
CA SER A 27 -20.76 48.21 0.71
C SER A 27 -19.89 49.31 1.38
N GLY A 28 -18.73 49.61 0.84
CA GLY A 28 -17.93 50.77 1.30
C GLY A 28 -17.36 50.70 2.73
N ASN A 29 -17.63 49.64 3.46
CA ASN A 29 -17.21 49.48 4.87
C ASN A 29 -16.85 48.06 5.16
N CYS A 30 -15.59 47.69 4.93
CA CYS A 30 -15.12 46.36 5.23
C CYS A 30 -14.21 46.39 6.45
N ASN A 31 -14.77 46.11 7.61
CA ASN A 31 -13.96 45.85 8.79
C ASN A 31 -13.32 44.46 8.65
N GLN A 32 -12.01 44.45 8.52
CA GLN A 32 -11.20 43.23 8.38
C GLN A 32 -11.46 42.20 9.51
N GLU A 33 -11.83 42.68 10.69
CA GLU A 33 -12.15 41.83 11.83
C GLU A 33 -13.41 40.98 11.62
N ASN A 34 -14.42 41.55 10.97
CA ASN A 34 -15.66 40.81 10.68
C ASN A 34 -15.50 39.71 9.62
N UNK A 35 -14.72 39.84 8.91
CA UNK A 35 -14.46 38.93 7.96
C UNK A 35 -13.82 37.73 8.47
N SER A 36 -12.92 37.94 9.19
CA SER A 36 -12.23 36.81 9.81
C SER A 36 -13.15 36.02 10.73
N TYR A 37 -13.94 36.69 11.52
CA TYR A 37 -14.89 36.07 12.43
C TYR A 37 -15.94 35.23 11.67
N ASN A 38 -16.49 35.76 10.61
CA ASN A 38 -17.49 35.06 9.80
C ASN A 38 -16.88 33.84 9.08
N PHE A 39 -15.63 33.94 8.63
CA PHE A 39 -14.92 32.83 7.97
C PHE A 39 -14.64 31.68 8.95
N ASN A 40 -14.19 32.01 10.16
CA ASN A 40 -13.95 30.99 11.19
C ASN A 40 -15.26 30.28 11.60
N ASN A 41 -16.34 31.02 11.77
CA ASN A 41 -17.66 30.45 12.06
C ASN A 41 -18.17 29.55 10.92
N PHE A 42 -17.89 29.92 9.66
CA PHE A 42 -18.24 29.10 8.50
C PHE A 42 -17.45 27.78 8.51
N ILE A 43 -16.13 27.83 8.76
CA ILE A 43 -15.30 26.63 8.83
C ILE A 43 -15.71 25.74 10.01
N ASP A 44 -16.07 26.35 11.14
CA ASP A 44 -16.47 25.61 12.34
C ASP A 44 -17.90 25.11 12.31
N ASN A 45 -18.65 25.46 11.26
CA ASN A 45 -20.02 24.99 11.09
C ASN A 45 -20.06 23.46 11.06
N ILE A 46 -20.84 22.87 11.98
CA ILE A 46 -20.95 21.41 12.13
C ILE A 46 -21.51 20.74 10.86
N TYR A 47 -22.42 21.41 10.15
CA TYR A 47 -23.00 20.88 8.91
C TYR A 47 -21.95 20.85 7.79
N LEU A 48 -21.13 21.89 7.67
CA LEU A 48 -20.03 21.92 6.72
C LEU A 48 -19.03 20.79 7.02
N LYS A 49 -18.64 20.64 8.28
CA LYS A 49 -17.72 19.56 8.70
C LYS A 49 -18.30 18.18 8.40
N LYS A 50 -19.58 17.95 8.68
CA LYS A 50 -20.28 16.70 8.38
C LYS A 50 -20.31 16.43 6.87
N THR A 51 -20.63 17.45 6.07
CA THR A 51 -20.68 17.34 4.61
C THR A 51 -19.30 17.02 4.03
N LEU A 52 -18.27 17.73 4.47
CA LEU A 52 -16.89 17.48 4.03
C LEU A 52 -16.43 16.09 4.42
N ASN A 53 -16.72 15.66 5.64
CA ASN A 53 -16.36 14.29 6.09
C ASN A 53 -17.11 13.23 5.26
N HIS A 54 -18.38 13.48 4.94
CA HIS A 54 -19.14 12.57 4.07
C HIS A 54 -18.49 12.47 2.69
N PHE A 55 -18.12 13.60 2.08
CA PHE A 55 -17.43 13.60 0.78
C PHE A 55 -16.08 12.89 0.85
N ILE A 56 -15.27 13.20 1.87
CA ILE A 56 -13.94 12.61 2.03
C ILE A 56 -14.04 11.08 2.19
N ASN A 57 -15.00 10.62 3.00
CA ASN A 57 -15.19 9.20 3.27
C ASN A 57 -15.72 8.43 2.05
N ASN A 58 -16.45 9.11 1.15
CA ASN A 58 -17.00 8.50 -0.06
C ASN A 58 -16.09 8.66 -1.28
N LEU A 59 -14.98 9.40 -1.17
CA LEU A 59 -14.00 9.48 -2.25
C LEU A 59 -13.30 8.13 -2.45
N GLU A 60 -13.35 7.61 -3.66
CA GLU A 60 -12.58 6.42 -3.99
C GLU A 60 -11.07 6.69 -3.82
N PRO A 61 -10.35 5.78 -3.20
CA PRO A 61 -8.92 5.99 -3.04
C PRO A 61 -8.23 6.08 -4.40
N LYS A 62 -7.42 7.10 -4.57
CA LYS A 62 -6.61 7.31 -5.79
C LYS A 62 -5.72 6.11 -6.09
N TYR A 63 -5.22 5.48 -5.04
CA TYR A 63 -4.30 4.35 -5.16
C TYR A 63 -5.00 3.07 -4.73
N GLN A 64 -4.99 2.09 -5.63
CA GLN A 64 -5.52 0.75 -5.36
C GLN A 64 -4.35 -0.21 -5.12
N LYS A 65 -4.39 -0.90 -3.99
CA LYS A 65 -3.34 -1.87 -3.62
C LYS A 65 -3.78 -3.27 -3.98
N PHE A 66 -2.88 -4.01 -4.58
CA PHE A 66 -3.06 -5.41 -4.95
C PHE A 66 -2.01 -6.28 -4.27
N HIS A 67 -2.42 -7.48 -3.90
CA HIS A 67 -1.55 -8.52 -3.38
C HIS A 67 -1.84 -9.80 -4.15
N HIS A 68 -0.81 -10.40 -4.73
CA HIS A 68 -0.92 -11.63 -5.49
C HIS A 68 0.12 -12.64 -5.03
N LYS A 69 -0.36 -13.80 -4.57
CA LYS A 69 0.51 -14.95 -4.26
C LYS A 69 0.65 -15.78 -5.54
N ILE A 70 1.89 -16.04 -5.94
CA ILE A 70 2.19 -16.73 -7.19
C ILE A 70 1.71 -18.18 -7.12
N LYS A 71 0.98 -18.61 -8.15
CA LYS A 71 0.51 -19.98 -8.31
C LYS A 71 1.42 -20.74 -9.27
N SER A 72 1.38 -22.05 -9.19
CA SER A 72 2.16 -22.91 -10.09
C SER A 72 1.76 -22.66 -11.55
N GLY A 73 2.74 -22.51 -12.41
CA GLY A 73 2.53 -22.29 -13.86
C GLY A 73 2.23 -20.85 -14.25
N GLU A 74 2.19 -19.91 -13.31
CA GLU A 74 2.02 -18.50 -13.66
C GLU A 74 3.33 -17.87 -14.10
N THR A 75 3.25 -16.97 -15.07
CA THR A 75 4.38 -16.15 -15.49
C THR A 75 4.17 -14.70 -15.03
N PHE A 76 5.27 -13.98 -14.83
CA PHE A 76 5.24 -12.59 -14.38
C PHE A 76 4.34 -11.73 -15.27
N ASP A 77 4.49 -11.87 -16.58
CA ASP A 77 3.72 -11.08 -17.55
C ASP A 77 2.20 -11.40 -17.46
N LYS A 78 1.86 -12.69 -17.32
CA LYS A 78 0.46 -13.14 -17.24
C LYS A 78 -0.20 -12.60 -15.96
N ILE A 79 0.52 -12.64 -14.84
CA ILE A 79 0.01 -12.09 -13.56
C ILE A 79 -0.35 -10.61 -13.72
N LEU A 80 0.58 -9.78 -14.20
CA LEU A 80 0.34 -8.34 -14.30
C LEU A 80 -0.71 -7.98 -15.34
N LYS A 81 -0.80 -8.74 -16.45
CA LYS A 81 -1.86 -8.59 -17.45
C LYS A 81 -3.25 -8.84 -16.86
N ASN A 82 -3.38 -9.82 -15.96
CA ASN A 82 -4.66 -10.12 -15.31
C ASN A 82 -5.17 -8.94 -14.46
N TYR A 83 -4.26 -8.07 -14.01
CA TYR A 83 -4.62 -6.83 -13.32
C TYR A 83 -4.72 -5.62 -14.25
N SER A 84 -4.81 -5.86 -15.57
CA SER A 84 -4.96 -4.82 -16.61
C SER A 84 -3.79 -3.81 -16.61
N ILE A 85 -2.59 -4.26 -16.25
CA ILE A 85 -1.39 -3.43 -16.29
C ILE A 85 -0.89 -3.34 -17.74
N ASP A 86 -0.59 -2.11 -18.20
CA ASP A 86 -0.08 -1.86 -19.54
C ASP A 86 1.24 -2.62 -19.77
N ARG A 87 1.41 -3.14 -20.97
CA ARG A 87 2.63 -3.83 -21.42
C ARG A 87 3.90 -2.99 -21.20
N ARG A 88 3.82 -1.67 -21.43
CA ARG A 88 4.95 -0.76 -21.21
C ARG A 88 5.38 -0.74 -19.75
N GLU A 89 4.41 -0.72 -18.84
CA GLU A 89 4.65 -0.77 -17.39
C GLU A 89 5.31 -2.10 -16.96
N ILE A 90 4.82 -3.20 -17.52
CA ILE A 90 5.37 -4.54 -17.25
C ILE A 90 6.86 -4.59 -17.65
N ILE A 91 7.20 -4.08 -18.83
CA ILE A 91 8.59 -4.05 -19.33
C ILE A 91 9.50 -3.22 -18.39
N ILE A 92 9.03 -2.04 -17.94
CA ILE A 92 9.80 -1.17 -17.04
C ILE A 92 10.07 -1.89 -15.71
N ILE A 93 9.06 -2.54 -15.14
CA ILE A 93 9.20 -3.26 -13.87
C ILE A 93 10.13 -4.47 -14.03
N LYS A 94 9.97 -5.24 -15.12
CA LYS A 94 10.83 -6.38 -15.43
C LYS A 94 12.30 -5.97 -15.48
N LYS A 95 12.60 -4.92 -16.25
CA LYS A 95 13.97 -4.40 -16.41
C LYS A 95 14.61 -4.04 -15.06
N ASN A 96 13.82 -3.53 -14.12
CA ASN A 96 14.31 -3.21 -12.78
C ASN A 96 14.52 -4.46 -11.92
N LEU A 97 13.67 -5.48 -12.07
CA LEU A 97 13.73 -6.70 -11.25
C LEU A 97 14.75 -7.71 -11.76
N GLU A 98 14.96 -7.82 -13.09
CA GLU A 98 15.82 -8.83 -13.73
C GLU A 98 17.26 -8.81 -13.23
N LYS A 99 17.72 -7.67 -12.74
CA LYS A 99 19.08 -7.55 -12.17
C LYS A 99 19.27 -8.38 -10.89
N LYS A 100 18.17 -8.78 -10.22
CA LYS A 100 18.22 -9.46 -8.92
C LYS A 100 17.39 -10.73 -8.83
N VAL A 101 16.45 -10.91 -9.74
CA VAL A 101 15.51 -12.04 -9.70
C VAL A 101 15.38 -12.63 -11.11
N ASP A 102 15.45 -13.95 -11.20
CA ASP A 102 15.10 -14.66 -12.43
C ASP A 102 13.57 -14.77 -12.51
N LEU A 103 12.97 -13.88 -13.29
CA LEU A 103 11.52 -13.82 -13.46
C LEU A 103 10.94 -14.98 -14.29
N ASN A 104 11.83 -15.82 -14.87
CA ASN A 104 11.42 -17.03 -15.58
C ASN A 104 11.24 -18.21 -14.62
N LYS A 105 11.77 -18.12 -13.40
CA LYS A 105 11.71 -19.19 -12.40
C LYS A 105 10.91 -18.77 -11.17
N LEU A 106 9.67 -18.40 -11.39
CA LEU A 106 8.76 -18.04 -10.29
C LEU A 106 8.31 -19.29 -9.52
N ASN A 107 8.09 -19.13 -8.22
CA ASN A 107 7.62 -20.22 -7.37
C ASN A 107 6.51 -19.75 -6.41
N THR A 108 5.80 -20.72 -5.84
CA THR A 108 4.61 -20.49 -5.02
C THR A 108 4.89 -19.89 -3.63
N LYS A 109 6.17 -19.82 -3.23
CA LYS A 109 6.58 -19.16 -1.98
C LYS A 109 6.73 -17.65 -2.14
N GLN A 110 6.71 -17.17 -3.39
CA GLN A 110 6.86 -15.76 -3.74
C GLN A 110 5.51 -15.05 -3.84
N SER A 111 5.52 -13.75 -3.70
CA SER A 111 4.32 -12.92 -3.88
C SER A 111 4.67 -11.54 -4.40
N LEU A 112 3.68 -10.94 -5.05
CA LEU A 112 3.75 -9.59 -5.60
C LEU A 112 2.78 -8.69 -4.84
N GLN A 113 3.21 -7.49 -4.51
CA GLN A 113 2.33 -6.43 -4.00
C GLN A 113 2.60 -5.18 -4.81
N PHE A 114 1.55 -4.49 -5.22
CA PHE A 114 1.74 -3.24 -5.95
C PHE A 114 0.58 -2.28 -5.72
N SER A 115 0.87 -1.01 -5.90
CA SER A 115 -0.07 0.09 -5.77
C SER A 115 -0.25 0.74 -7.14
N LEU A 116 -1.48 0.75 -7.63
CA LEU A 116 -1.86 1.31 -8.93
C LEU A 116 -2.52 2.68 -8.72
N ASP A 117 -2.09 3.68 -9.46
CA ASP A 117 -2.74 4.98 -9.54
C ASP A 117 -3.89 4.88 -10.54
N LYS A 118 -5.13 4.97 -10.07
CA LYS A 118 -6.34 4.88 -10.90
C LYS A 118 -6.46 6.00 -11.94
N THR A 119 -5.78 7.13 -11.73
CA THR A 119 -5.88 8.29 -12.62
C THR A 119 -5.17 8.05 -13.96
N ASN A 120 -3.99 7.41 -13.90
CA ASN A 120 -3.13 7.24 -15.08
C ASN A 120 -2.78 5.77 -15.35
N ASN A 121 -3.33 4.86 -14.55
CA ASN A 121 -3.14 3.41 -14.63
C ASN A 121 -1.67 2.99 -14.53
N LYS A 122 -0.86 3.74 -13.75
CA LYS A 122 0.56 3.46 -13.55
C LYS A 122 0.82 2.88 -12.18
N ILE A 123 1.79 1.98 -12.10
CA ILE A 123 2.24 1.42 -10.82
C ILE A 123 3.15 2.45 -10.12
N THR A 124 2.77 2.84 -8.90
CA THR A 124 3.53 3.79 -8.07
C THR A 124 4.51 3.08 -7.14
N GLU A 125 4.10 1.94 -6.60
CA GLU A 125 4.94 1.12 -5.72
C GLU A 125 4.79 -0.33 -6.11
N PHE A 126 5.88 -1.07 -6.07
CA PHE A 126 5.90 -2.50 -6.39
C PHE A 126 6.84 -3.21 -5.42
N THR A 127 6.36 -4.29 -4.82
CA THR A 127 7.15 -5.13 -3.91
C THR A 127 7.11 -6.56 -4.43
N PHE A 128 8.29 -7.12 -4.63
CA PHE A 128 8.45 -8.54 -4.96
C PHE A 128 9.04 -9.25 -3.75
N LYS A 129 8.26 -10.13 -3.14
CA LYS A 129 8.74 -10.97 -2.03
C LYS A 129 9.41 -12.21 -2.63
N ILE A 130 10.74 -12.27 -2.54
CA ILE A 130 11.55 -13.39 -3.05
C ILE A 130 11.45 -14.56 -2.08
N SER A 131 11.64 -14.28 -0.78
CA SER A 131 11.63 -15.27 0.30
C SER A 131 11.06 -14.66 1.58
N ASN A 132 11.07 -15.39 2.66
CA ASN A 132 10.63 -14.85 3.96
C ASN A 132 11.58 -13.77 4.50
N SER A 133 12.83 -13.79 4.06
CA SER A 133 13.86 -12.85 4.51
C SER A 133 14.20 -11.76 3.51
N GLU A 134 13.74 -11.87 2.26
CA GLU A 134 14.19 -10.95 1.20
C GLU A 134 13.03 -10.45 0.36
N LYS A 135 12.96 -9.13 0.21
CA LYS A 135 11.98 -8.42 -0.63
C LYS A 135 12.70 -7.35 -1.45
N ILE A 136 12.27 -7.19 -2.70
CA ILE A 136 12.68 -6.06 -3.53
C ILE A 136 11.53 -5.06 -3.55
N TYR A 137 11.83 -3.83 -3.22
CA TYR A 137 10.88 -2.73 -3.22
C TYR A 137 11.27 -1.73 -4.30
N LEU A 138 10.32 -1.43 -5.18
CA LEU A 138 10.44 -0.42 -6.23
C LEU A 138 9.45 0.71 -5.92
N LYS A 139 9.92 1.92 -5.88
CA LYS A 139 9.09 3.11 -5.73
C LYS A 139 9.32 4.04 -6.91
N ARG A 140 8.23 4.45 -7.57
CA ARG A 140 8.30 5.37 -8.70
C ARG A 140 8.62 6.78 -8.20
N ASP A 141 9.61 7.40 -8.82
CA ASP A 141 9.90 8.82 -8.64
C ASP A 141 8.94 9.63 -9.53
N ILE A 142 8.19 10.52 -8.91
CA ILE A 142 7.18 11.33 -9.58
C ILE A 142 7.83 12.27 -10.61
N LYS A 143 9.03 12.76 -10.34
CA LYS A 143 9.73 13.73 -11.20
C LYS A 143 10.28 13.08 -12.49
N ASN A 144 10.96 11.94 -12.33
CA ASN A 144 11.71 11.31 -13.43
C ASN A 144 10.95 10.14 -14.05
N ASN A 145 9.82 9.74 -13.45
CA ASN A 145 9.01 8.58 -13.87
C ASN A 145 9.81 7.26 -13.88
N GLN A 146 10.92 7.20 -13.14
CA GLN A 146 11.77 6.03 -13.00
C GLN A 146 11.54 5.36 -11.65
N PHE A 147 11.92 4.08 -11.55
CA PHE A 147 11.81 3.34 -10.30
C PHE A 147 13.12 3.39 -9.51
N ASN A 148 13.02 3.81 -8.26
CA ASN A 148 14.07 3.68 -7.27
C ASN A 148 13.94 2.30 -6.61
N GLN A 149 15.00 1.51 -6.64
CA GLN A 149 15.01 0.14 -6.15
C GLN A 149 15.71 0.04 -4.79
N LYS A 150 15.07 -0.64 -3.85
CA LYS A 150 15.66 -1.00 -2.55
C LYS A 150 15.47 -2.49 -2.31
N THR A 151 16.51 -3.17 -1.85
CA THR A 151 16.40 -4.53 -1.35
C THR A 151 16.24 -4.48 0.16
N LEU A 152 15.18 -5.08 0.66
CA LEU A 152 14.91 -5.17 2.08
C LEU A 152 15.21 -6.60 2.53
N THR A 153 16.24 -6.75 3.35
CA THR A 153 16.62 -8.03 3.94
C THR A 153 16.25 -8.02 5.42
N ILE A 154 15.42 -8.97 5.82
CA ILE A 154 15.02 -9.15 7.21
C ILE A 154 15.91 -10.23 7.81
N LYS A 155 16.66 -9.90 8.84
CA LYS A 155 17.42 -10.90 9.60
C LYS A 155 16.41 -11.80 10.32
N LEU A 156 16.49 -13.10 10.05
CA LEU A 156 15.68 -14.10 10.73
C LEU A 156 16.42 -14.54 11.99
N ASP A 157 15.82 -14.30 13.13
CA ASP A 157 16.35 -14.80 14.41
C ASP A 157 15.99 -16.28 14.53
N LYS A 158 17.03 -17.12 14.52
CA LYS A 158 16.87 -18.56 14.73
C LYS A 158 16.68 -18.80 16.23
N LYS A 159 15.49 -19.23 16.61
CA LYS A 159 15.20 -19.64 17.99
C LYS A 159 15.23 -21.17 18.04
N VAL A 160 16.15 -21.71 18.80
CA VAL A 160 16.18 -23.15 19.08
C VAL A 160 15.37 -23.41 20.34
N ILE A 161 14.36 -24.24 20.22
CA ILE A 161 13.52 -24.65 21.34
C ILE A 161 13.84 -26.11 21.64
N TYR A 162 14.30 -26.37 22.84
CA TYR A 162 14.54 -27.72 23.34
C TYR A 162 13.31 -28.22 24.08
N LYS A 163 12.88 -29.44 23.76
CA LYS A 163 11.80 -30.13 24.45
C LYS A 163 12.18 -31.60 24.63
N GLU A 164 11.88 -32.13 25.78
CA GLU A 164 12.07 -33.55 26.09
C GLU A 164 10.80 -34.12 26.74
N ASN A 165 10.54 -35.38 26.53
CA ASN A 165 9.43 -36.10 27.15
C ASN A 165 9.72 -37.59 27.12
N ILE A 166 9.11 -38.33 28.07
CA ILE A 166 9.19 -39.79 28.13
C ILE A 166 8.09 -40.37 27.25
N ILE A 167 8.47 -41.27 26.34
CA ILE A 167 7.49 -41.96 25.49
C ILE A 167 6.93 -43.17 26.24
N LEU A 168 5.67 -43.04 26.69
CA LEU A 168 4.99 -44.15 27.41
C LEU A 168 4.20 -45.05 26.47
N GLN A 169 3.59 -44.53 25.44
CA GLN A 169 2.75 -45.27 24.50
C GLN A 169 3.14 -45.08 23.06
N SER A 170 3.24 -43.83 22.61
CA SER A 170 3.61 -43.51 21.23
C SER A 170 4.38 -42.22 21.13
N LEU A 171 5.25 -42.14 20.14
CA LEU A 171 6.00 -40.92 19.81
C LEU A 171 5.05 -39.75 19.53
N TYR A 172 3.97 -40.01 18.80
CA TYR A 172 3.00 -38.98 18.43
C TYR A 172 2.32 -38.40 19.67
N GLY A 173 1.86 -39.25 20.58
CA GLY A 173 1.22 -38.83 21.83
C GLY A 173 2.15 -38.04 22.73
N ALA A 174 3.39 -38.51 22.91
CA ALA A 174 4.38 -37.84 23.74
C ALA A 174 4.75 -36.44 23.16
N ALA A 175 4.90 -36.34 21.84
CA ALA A 175 5.24 -35.07 21.17
C ALA A 175 4.05 -34.10 21.21
N THR A 176 2.83 -34.59 21.04
CA THR A 176 1.62 -33.74 21.08
C THR A 176 1.39 -33.16 22.48
N SER A 177 1.66 -33.94 23.54
CA SER A 177 1.56 -33.46 24.93
C SER A 177 2.49 -32.31 25.23
N GLN A 178 3.63 -32.24 24.50
CA GLN A 178 4.58 -31.14 24.58
C GLN A 178 4.25 -30.00 23.63
N LYS A 179 3.10 -30.01 22.98
CA LYS A 179 2.62 -29.03 22.02
C LYS A 179 3.61 -28.84 20.84
N ILE A 180 4.16 -29.97 20.37
CA ILE A 180 4.97 -29.98 19.14
C ILE A 180 4.01 -30.07 17.96
N PRO A 181 4.13 -29.19 16.94
CA PRO A 181 3.24 -29.22 15.78
C PRO A 181 3.30 -30.57 15.02
N ALA A 182 2.15 -31.04 14.56
CA ALA A 182 2.02 -32.36 13.90
C ALA A 182 2.93 -32.52 12.67
N ASN A 183 3.13 -31.44 11.91
CA ASN A 183 4.02 -31.46 10.74
C ASN A 183 5.47 -31.77 11.13
N ILE A 184 5.92 -31.29 12.29
CA ILE A 184 7.28 -31.59 12.81
C ILE A 184 7.38 -33.05 13.23
N ILE A 185 6.32 -33.58 13.89
CA ILE A 185 6.28 -34.97 14.33
C ILE A 185 6.35 -35.92 13.12
N ILE A 186 5.60 -35.60 12.05
CA ILE A 186 5.58 -36.39 10.82
C ILE A 186 6.94 -36.36 10.13
N GLU A 187 7.57 -35.20 10.04
CA GLU A 187 8.90 -35.09 9.43
C GLU A 187 9.96 -35.88 10.20
N PHE A 188 9.90 -35.85 11.52
CA PHE A 188 10.80 -36.65 12.36
C PHE A 188 10.58 -38.16 12.16
N ALA A 189 9.34 -38.60 12.01
CA ALA A 189 9.02 -40.03 11.82
C ALA A 189 9.40 -40.57 10.43
N ARG A 190 9.76 -39.70 9.48
CA ARG A 190 10.23 -40.08 8.14
C ARG A 190 11.72 -40.41 8.08
N ILE A 191 12.48 -40.06 9.12
CA ILE A 191 13.91 -40.32 9.20
C ILE A 191 14.16 -41.77 9.57
#